data_730b5fe981a4067846909c3bbc78988f
#
_entry.id   730b5fe981a4067846909c3bbc78988f
#
_cell.length_a   1.000
_cell.length_b   1.000
_cell.length_c   1.000
_cell.angle_alpha   90.00
_cell.angle_beta   90.00
_cell.angle_gamma   90.00
#
_symmetry.space_group_name_H-M   'P 1'
#
loop_
_entity.id
_entity.type
_entity.pdbx_description
1 polymer ?
#
loop_
_entity_poly.entity_id
_entity_poly.type
_entity_poly.pdbx_seq_one_letter_code
_entity_poly.pdbx_strand_id
1 'polypeptide(L)'
;MSTKTEATIEDLYRVPENGKAELVDGDLILMSPTGGVPGRAGGRIYRALDDYERGTKSGYAFPDNVGFIVNLPRRRSFSPDAAFYTGELKGGQFLDGAPVFAVEVRSGGDYGPRAEAAMARKREDYFAAGTLVVWDVDVLKDELVRSYRADAPGAPRVFRRGERADAEPALPGWSLPVDSLFE
;
A
#
# COMPACT_ATOMS: atom_id res chain seq x y z
N MET A 1 -11.15 -1.14 36.47
CA MET A 1 -10.57 -1.55 35.17
C MET A 1 -10.93 -0.44 34.19
N SER A 2 -9.95 0.30 33.67
CA SER A 2 -10.22 1.32 32.64
C SER A 2 -10.47 0.58 31.33
N THR A 3 -11.68 0.62 30.81
CA THR A 3 -11.98 0.15 29.44
C THR A 3 -11.30 1.11 28.48
N LYS A 4 -10.26 0.65 27.77
CA LYS A 4 -9.64 1.42 26.69
C LYS A 4 -10.72 1.66 25.62
N THR A 5 -11.02 2.91 25.34
CA THR A 5 -11.96 3.27 24.27
C THR A 5 -11.26 2.99 22.94
N GLU A 6 -11.89 2.19 22.05
CA GLU A 6 -11.38 1.94 20.72
C GLU A 6 -11.43 3.21 19.87
N ALA A 7 -10.39 3.44 19.07
CA ALA A 7 -10.35 4.53 18.13
C ALA A 7 -11.30 4.31 16.95
N THR A 8 -11.84 5.38 16.40
CA THR A 8 -12.85 5.40 15.35
C THR A 8 -12.33 5.99 14.04
N ILE A 9 -13.11 5.92 12.98
CA ILE A 9 -12.81 6.60 11.72
C ILE A 9 -12.78 8.12 11.90
N GLU A 10 -13.63 8.67 12.78
CA GLU A 10 -13.63 10.09 13.14
C GLU A 10 -12.31 10.50 13.80
N ASP A 11 -11.72 9.62 14.60
CA ASP A 11 -10.40 9.86 15.19
C ASP A 11 -9.29 9.83 14.14
N LEU A 12 -9.40 8.95 13.13
CA LEU A 12 -8.49 8.93 11.99
C LEU A 12 -8.53 10.25 11.20
N TYR A 13 -9.71 10.85 11.00
CA TYR A 13 -9.85 12.18 10.38
C TYR A 13 -9.26 13.32 11.23
N ARG A 14 -9.12 13.14 12.54
CA ARG A 14 -8.57 14.13 13.46
C ARG A 14 -7.07 13.99 13.70
N VAL A 15 -6.41 13.04 13.08
CA VAL A 15 -4.94 12.94 13.15
C VAL A 15 -4.35 14.27 12.71
N PRO A 16 -3.37 14.83 13.48
CA PRO A 16 -2.81 16.15 13.20
C PRO A 16 -2.30 16.29 11.76
N GLU A 17 -2.36 17.51 11.26
CA GLU A 17 -2.12 17.91 9.87
C GLU A 17 -1.08 17.06 9.13
N ASN A 18 -1.53 16.40 8.06
CA ASN A 18 -0.74 15.51 7.20
C ASN A 18 -0.10 14.29 7.91
N GLY A 19 -0.56 13.93 9.10
CA GLY A 19 -0.13 12.72 9.78
C GLY A 19 -0.63 11.49 9.05
N LYS A 20 0.30 10.57 8.66
CA LYS A 20 -0.05 9.27 8.13
C LYS A 20 -0.45 8.34 9.29
N ALA A 21 -1.62 7.71 9.20
CA ALA A 21 -2.10 6.77 10.20
C ALA A 21 -2.97 5.67 9.59
N GLU A 22 -3.02 4.53 10.28
CA GLU A 22 -3.96 3.43 9.99
C GLU A 22 -4.71 3.04 11.27
N LEU A 23 -5.95 2.58 11.14
CA LEU A 23 -6.77 2.11 12.25
C LEU A 23 -6.77 0.58 12.26
N VAL A 24 -6.08 0.01 13.27
CA VAL A 24 -5.83 -1.44 13.40
C VAL A 24 -6.05 -1.87 14.83
N ASP A 25 -6.79 -2.94 15.06
CA ASP A 25 -7.12 -3.51 16.39
C ASP A 25 -7.65 -2.46 17.39
N GLY A 26 -8.44 -1.49 16.89
CA GLY A 26 -8.97 -0.39 17.69
C GLY A 26 -7.97 0.70 18.07
N ASP A 27 -6.75 0.70 17.51
CA ASP A 27 -5.72 1.69 17.75
C ASP A 27 -5.36 2.48 16.47
N LEU A 28 -5.06 3.77 16.64
CA LEU A 28 -4.42 4.57 15.60
C LEU A 28 -2.92 4.28 15.59
N ILE A 29 -2.46 3.67 14.50
CA ILE A 29 -1.04 3.41 14.25
C ILE A 29 -0.48 4.57 13.46
N LEU A 30 0.21 5.47 14.14
CA LEU A 30 0.88 6.62 13.51
C LEU A 30 2.16 6.16 12.82
N MET A 31 2.43 6.71 11.64
CA MET A 31 3.63 6.41 10.86
C MET A 31 4.52 7.64 10.78
N SER A 32 5.82 7.43 10.92
CA SER A 32 6.83 8.47 10.72
C SER A 32 6.92 8.87 9.24
N PRO A 33 7.41 10.08 8.93
CA PRO A 33 7.75 10.44 7.57
C PRO A 33 8.68 9.41 6.93
N THR A 34 8.44 9.11 5.66
CA THR A 34 9.22 8.16 4.88
C THR A 34 10.63 8.69 4.59
N GLY A 35 11.66 7.84 4.67
CA GLY A 35 13.03 8.19 4.29
C GLY A 35 13.15 8.55 2.80
N GLY A 36 14.19 9.31 2.44
CA GLY A 36 14.35 9.86 1.08
C GLY A 36 14.35 8.80 -0.03
N VAL A 37 15.07 7.69 0.15
CA VAL A 37 15.16 6.62 -0.89
C VAL A 37 13.83 5.87 -1.02
N PRO A 38 13.20 5.34 0.04
CA PRO A 38 11.88 4.72 -0.07
C PRO A 38 10.80 5.67 -0.60
N GLY A 39 10.77 6.92 -0.14
CA GLY A 39 9.80 7.91 -0.61
C GLY A 39 9.96 8.23 -2.10
N ARG A 40 11.22 8.31 -2.59
CA ARG A 40 11.50 8.48 -4.01
C ARG A 40 11.02 7.29 -4.84
N ALA A 41 11.23 6.06 -4.36
CA ALA A 41 10.73 4.84 -5.03
C ALA A 41 9.19 4.83 -5.10
N GLY A 42 8.50 5.13 -3.99
CA GLY A 42 7.03 5.27 -3.97
C GLY A 42 6.52 6.31 -4.96
N GLY A 43 7.16 7.47 -5.02
CA GLY A 43 6.82 8.54 -5.97
C GLY A 43 7.01 8.13 -7.44
N ARG A 44 8.01 7.31 -7.76
CA ARG A 44 8.22 6.77 -9.12
C ARG A 44 7.18 5.74 -9.51
N ILE A 45 6.79 4.88 -8.57
CA ILE A 45 5.70 3.92 -8.78
C ILE A 45 4.40 4.70 -9.02
N TYR A 46 4.09 5.69 -8.18
CA TYR A 46 2.91 6.53 -8.36
C TYR A 46 2.88 7.20 -9.75
N ARG A 47 3.99 7.77 -10.19
CA ARG A 47 4.08 8.39 -11.53
C ARG A 47 3.76 7.39 -12.64
N ALA A 48 4.29 6.17 -12.57
CA ALA A 48 4.01 5.13 -13.56
C ALA A 48 2.54 4.67 -13.52
N LEU A 49 1.91 4.68 -12.34
CA LEU A 49 0.48 4.41 -12.18
C LEU A 49 -0.38 5.54 -12.74
N ASP A 50 0.02 6.81 -12.55
CA ASP A 50 -0.66 7.98 -13.14
C ASP A 50 -0.61 7.95 -14.69
N ASP A 51 0.53 7.56 -15.25
CA ASP A 51 0.64 7.35 -16.71
C ASP A 51 -0.30 6.23 -17.21
N TYR A 52 -0.42 5.14 -16.45
CA TYR A 52 -1.35 4.05 -16.75
C TYR A 52 -2.82 4.50 -16.64
N GLU A 53 -3.18 5.24 -15.60
CA GLU A 53 -4.49 5.84 -15.44
C GLU A 53 -4.87 6.69 -16.65
N ARG A 54 -3.99 7.59 -17.06
CA ARG A 54 -4.20 8.48 -18.22
C ARG A 54 -4.41 7.73 -19.53
N GLY A 55 -3.68 6.61 -19.69
CA GLY A 55 -3.77 5.79 -20.90
C GLY A 55 -5.01 4.91 -20.94
N THR A 56 -5.43 4.35 -19.81
CA THR A 56 -6.49 3.34 -19.75
C THR A 56 -7.84 3.89 -19.28
N LYS A 57 -7.82 4.92 -18.43
CA LYS A 57 -9.00 5.45 -17.72
C LYS A 57 -9.77 4.37 -16.94
N SER A 58 -9.06 3.33 -16.47
CA SER A 58 -9.63 2.16 -15.79
C SER A 58 -9.78 2.35 -14.28
N GLY A 59 -9.30 3.45 -13.71
CA GLY A 59 -9.32 3.75 -12.28
C GLY A 59 -8.45 4.96 -11.99
N TYR A 60 -7.97 5.06 -10.76
CA TYR A 60 -7.26 6.21 -10.23
C TYR A 60 -5.98 5.80 -9.51
N ALA A 61 -4.88 6.47 -9.82
CA ALA A 61 -3.61 6.33 -9.13
C ALA A 61 -3.54 7.24 -7.90
N PHE A 62 -3.07 6.73 -6.79
CA PHE A 62 -2.89 7.50 -5.56
C PHE A 62 -1.44 7.43 -5.07
N PRO A 63 -0.90 8.58 -4.61
CA PRO A 63 0.40 8.65 -3.96
C PRO A 63 0.30 8.20 -2.49
N ASP A 64 1.41 8.31 -1.78
CA ASP A 64 1.48 8.13 -0.32
C ASP A 64 0.49 9.03 0.44
N ASN A 65 0.12 8.59 1.64
CA ASN A 65 -0.72 9.31 2.61
C ASN A 65 -2.18 9.54 2.15
N VAL A 66 -2.74 8.61 1.37
CA VAL A 66 -4.18 8.57 1.07
C VAL A 66 -4.84 7.44 1.85
N GLY A 67 -5.97 7.72 2.50
CA GLY A 67 -6.70 6.77 3.34
C GLY A 67 -7.74 5.97 2.57
N PHE A 68 -7.78 4.67 2.80
CA PHE A 68 -8.77 3.71 2.29
C PHE A 68 -9.51 3.08 3.45
N ILE A 69 -10.82 3.26 3.56
CA ILE A 69 -11.65 2.73 4.64
C ILE A 69 -12.12 1.33 4.27
N VAL A 70 -11.91 0.39 5.17
CA VAL A 70 -12.34 -1.00 5.03
C VAL A 70 -13.11 -1.47 6.26
N ASN A 71 -13.81 -2.59 6.15
CA ASN A 71 -14.59 -3.13 7.25
C ASN A 71 -14.16 -4.57 7.56
N LEU A 72 -12.94 -4.73 8.04
CA LEU A 72 -12.42 -6.00 8.52
C LEU A 72 -12.50 -6.09 10.04
N PRO A 73 -12.52 -7.29 10.65
CA PRO A 73 -12.64 -7.46 12.09
C PRO A 73 -11.60 -6.69 12.92
N ARG A 74 -10.36 -6.60 12.41
CA ARG A 74 -9.24 -5.96 13.11
C ARG A 74 -8.64 -4.75 12.41
N ARG A 75 -9.03 -4.49 11.15
CA ARG A 75 -8.51 -3.34 10.38
C ARG A 75 -9.65 -2.53 9.78
N ARG A 76 -9.58 -1.23 9.96
CA ARG A 76 -10.59 -0.30 9.47
C ARG A 76 -10.06 0.66 8.40
N SER A 77 -8.73 0.73 8.22
CA SER A 77 -8.14 1.54 7.16
C SER A 77 -6.79 1.03 6.67
N PHE A 78 -6.41 1.48 5.46
CA PHE A 78 -5.08 1.38 4.89
C PHE A 78 -4.60 2.76 4.45
N SER A 79 -3.28 2.93 4.41
CA SER A 79 -2.60 4.06 3.76
C SER A 79 -1.30 3.56 3.11
N PRO A 80 -1.39 2.95 1.92
CA PRO A 80 -0.23 2.44 1.18
C PRO A 80 0.67 3.57 0.66
N ASP A 81 1.91 3.25 0.29
CA ASP A 81 2.87 4.21 -0.26
C ASP A 81 2.56 4.59 -1.72
N ALA A 82 1.87 3.73 -2.45
CA ALA A 82 1.21 4.01 -3.72
C ALA A 82 0.06 3.02 -3.93
N ALA A 83 -0.95 3.40 -4.70
CA ALA A 83 -2.11 2.53 -4.95
C ALA A 83 -2.78 2.82 -6.29
N PHE A 84 -3.52 1.82 -6.79
CA PHE A 84 -4.47 2.00 -7.88
C PHE A 84 -5.86 1.54 -7.43
N TYR A 85 -6.84 2.41 -7.62
CA TYR A 85 -8.20 2.26 -7.10
C TYR A 85 -9.22 2.34 -8.22
N THR A 86 -10.22 1.45 -8.20
CA THR A 86 -11.24 1.35 -9.25
C THR A 86 -12.65 1.70 -8.75
N GLY A 87 -12.77 2.13 -7.50
CA GLY A 87 -14.04 2.57 -6.94
C GLY A 87 -14.39 4.03 -7.29
N GLU A 88 -15.47 4.51 -6.71
CA GLU A 88 -15.99 5.86 -6.94
C GLU A 88 -15.26 6.90 -6.06
N LEU A 89 -14.94 8.07 -6.63
CA LEU A 89 -14.41 9.20 -5.86
C LEU A 89 -15.55 10.01 -5.25
N LYS A 90 -15.52 10.18 -3.92
CA LYS A 90 -16.57 10.90 -3.17
C LYS A 90 -15.98 12.14 -2.48
N GLY A 91 -15.79 13.20 -3.23
CA GLY A 91 -15.33 14.49 -2.69
C GLY A 91 -13.95 14.39 -2.00
N GLY A 92 -13.78 15.10 -0.89
CA GLY A 92 -12.53 15.16 -0.12
C GLY A 92 -12.41 14.13 1.02
N GLN A 93 -13.25 13.10 1.04
CA GLN A 93 -13.21 12.05 2.07
C GLN A 93 -12.22 10.95 1.73
N PHE A 94 -11.89 10.10 2.72
CA PHE A 94 -11.19 8.84 2.49
C PHE A 94 -11.97 7.95 1.51
N LEU A 95 -11.25 7.09 0.80
CA LEU A 95 -11.83 6.21 -0.21
C LEU A 95 -12.52 5.01 0.44
N ASP A 96 -13.67 4.62 -0.08
CA ASP A 96 -14.44 3.47 0.39
C ASP A 96 -13.93 2.17 -0.25
N GLY A 97 -13.50 1.23 0.58
CA GLY A 97 -12.94 -0.05 0.14
C GLY A 97 -11.44 -0.02 -0.11
N ALA A 98 -10.85 -1.17 -0.35
CA ALA A 98 -9.42 -1.30 -0.61
C ALA A 98 -9.07 -0.98 -2.08
N PRO A 99 -7.82 -0.54 -2.37
CA PRO A 99 -7.36 -0.42 -3.73
C PRO A 99 -7.20 -1.82 -4.38
N VAL A 100 -7.35 -1.94 -5.70
CA VAL A 100 -7.11 -3.20 -6.41
C VAL A 100 -5.63 -3.58 -6.44
N PHE A 101 -4.75 -2.58 -6.40
CA PHE A 101 -3.31 -2.72 -6.30
C PHE A 101 -2.76 -1.81 -5.22
N ALA A 102 -2.00 -2.37 -4.28
CA ALA A 102 -1.35 -1.65 -3.19
C ALA A 102 0.16 -1.85 -3.22
N VAL A 103 0.91 -0.81 -2.87
CA VAL A 103 2.37 -0.83 -2.80
C VAL A 103 2.81 -0.41 -1.40
N GLU A 104 3.65 -1.23 -0.79
CA GLU A 104 4.35 -0.95 0.46
C GLU A 104 5.86 -0.93 0.17
N VAL A 105 6.51 0.19 0.40
CA VAL A 105 7.95 0.36 0.20
C VAL A 105 8.63 0.28 1.55
N ARG A 106 9.56 -0.67 1.70
CA ARG A 106 10.26 -0.91 2.96
C ARG A 106 11.07 0.30 3.41
N SER A 107 10.94 0.63 4.69
CA SER A 107 11.78 1.59 5.40
C SER A 107 12.80 0.88 6.29
N GLY A 108 13.68 1.62 6.98
CA GLY A 108 14.73 1.04 7.82
C GLY A 108 14.23 0.13 8.96
N GLY A 109 12.97 0.31 9.40
CA GLY A 109 12.34 -0.48 10.46
C GLY A 109 11.62 -1.76 10.00
N ASP A 110 11.52 -2.00 8.67
CA ASP A 110 10.69 -3.07 8.10
C ASP A 110 11.44 -4.39 7.89
N TYR A 111 12.42 -4.65 8.75
CA TYR A 111 13.25 -5.85 8.69
C TYR A 111 13.25 -6.61 10.02
N GLY A 112 13.47 -7.92 9.92
CA GLY A 112 13.48 -8.83 11.06
C GLY A 112 12.13 -9.53 11.29
N PRO A 113 12.09 -10.59 12.11
CA PRO A 113 10.94 -11.51 12.21
C PRO A 113 9.63 -10.82 12.58
N ARG A 114 9.68 -9.80 13.45
CA ARG A 114 8.49 -9.07 13.89
C ARG A 114 7.91 -8.20 12.76
N ALA A 115 8.76 -7.49 12.04
CA ALA A 115 8.35 -6.66 10.91
C ALA A 115 7.83 -7.52 9.76
N GLU A 116 8.50 -8.62 9.42
CA GLU A 116 8.04 -9.57 8.40
C GLU A 116 6.65 -10.14 8.73
N ALA A 117 6.42 -10.52 10.01
CA ALA A 117 5.11 -11.00 10.45
C ALA A 117 4.03 -9.90 10.37
N ALA A 118 4.36 -8.65 10.69
CA ALA A 118 3.43 -7.52 10.59
C ALA A 118 3.06 -7.23 9.13
N MET A 119 4.04 -7.23 8.22
CA MET A 119 3.81 -7.07 6.78
C MET A 119 2.99 -8.21 6.19
N ALA A 120 3.24 -9.45 6.62
CA ALA A 120 2.44 -10.61 6.18
C ALA A 120 0.96 -10.44 6.59
N ARG A 121 0.69 -10.07 7.84
CA ARG A 121 -0.68 -9.80 8.31
C ARG A 121 -1.34 -8.63 7.55
N LYS A 122 -0.60 -7.56 7.26
CA LYS A 122 -1.13 -6.44 6.48
C LYS A 122 -1.51 -6.89 5.06
N ARG A 123 -0.72 -7.75 4.42
CA ARG A 123 -1.07 -8.33 3.11
C ARG A 123 -2.32 -9.19 3.16
N GLU A 124 -2.45 -10.03 4.20
CA GLU A 124 -3.68 -10.82 4.42
C GLU A 124 -4.91 -9.91 4.56
N ASP A 125 -4.79 -8.82 5.30
CA ASP A 125 -5.86 -7.82 5.44
C ASP A 125 -6.19 -7.16 4.07
N TYR A 126 -5.20 -6.81 3.25
CA TYR A 126 -5.43 -6.30 1.89
C TYR A 126 -6.25 -7.27 1.03
N PHE A 127 -5.85 -8.54 1.01
CA PHE A 127 -6.57 -9.57 0.24
C PHE A 127 -7.98 -9.83 0.78
N ALA A 128 -8.16 -9.86 2.10
CA ALA A 128 -9.46 -9.98 2.72
C ALA A 128 -10.39 -8.79 2.40
N ALA A 129 -9.82 -7.61 2.14
CA ALA A 129 -10.56 -6.41 1.74
C ALA A 129 -10.82 -6.31 0.23
N GLY A 130 -10.29 -7.24 -0.59
CA GLY A 130 -10.53 -7.29 -2.03
C GLY A 130 -9.40 -6.78 -2.92
N THR A 131 -8.25 -6.40 -2.36
CA THR A 131 -7.03 -6.11 -3.13
C THR A 131 -6.59 -7.35 -3.91
N LEU A 132 -6.23 -7.20 -5.18
CA LEU A 132 -5.82 -8.31 -6.04
C LEU A 132 -4.31 -8.56 -6.00
N VAL A 133 -3.53 -7.48 -5.92
CA VAL A 133 -2.07 -7.54 -5.91
C VAL A 133 -1.50 -6.57 -4.89
N VAL A 134 -0.52 -7.03 -4.12
CA VAL A 134 0.28 -6.21 -3.19
C VAL A 134 1.75 -6.34 -3.55
N TRP A 135 2.41 -5.21 -3.78
CA TRP A 135 3.86 -5.15 -3.89
C TRP A 135 4.50 -4.85 -2.54
N ASP A 136 5.51 -5.63 -2.20
CA ASP A 136 6.48 -5.38 -1.13
C ASP A 136 7.81 -5.01 -1.82
N VAL A 137 8.17 -3.74 -1.74
CA VAL A 137 9.28 -3.15 -2.49
C VAL A 137 10.45 -2.91 -1.55
N ASP A 138 11.57 -3.55 -1.80
CA ASP A 138 12.80 -3.40 -1.03
C ASP A 138 13.88 -2.68 -1.86
N VAL A 139 14.06 -1.40 -1.60
CA VAL A 139 15.09 -0.57 -2.26
C VAL A 139 16.31 -0.33 -1.37
N LEU A 140 16.34 -0.86 -0.14
CA LEU A 140 17.40 -0.59 0.82
C LEU A 140 18.38 -1.75 1.00
N LYS A 141 17.94 -2.99 0.80
CA LYS A 141 18.75 -4.20 1.04
C LYS A 141 18.78 -5.13 -0.16
N ASP A 142 17.66 -5.73 -0.51
CA ASP A 142 17.61 -6.80 -1.52
C ASP A 142 17.45 -6.28 -2.95
N GLU A 143 17.11 -4.99 -3.11
CA GLU A 143 16.91 -4.30 -4.40
C GLU A 143 15.95 -5.07 -5.34
N LEU A 144 14.74 -5.36 -4.83
CA LEU A 144 13.76 -6.16 -5.54
C LEU A 144 12.31 -5.76 -5.23
N VAL A 145 11.39 -6.28 -6.03
CA VAL A 145 9.94 -6.20 -5.83
C VAL A 145 9.39 -7.62 -5.63
N ARG A 146 8.70 -7.85 -4.52
CA ARG A 146 7.90 -9.07 -4.29
C ARG A 146 6.44 -8.76 -4.60
N SER A 147 5.90 -9.36 -5.65
CA SER A 147 4.51 -9.20 -6.05
C SER A 147 3.69 -10.37 -5.51
N TYR A 148 2.85 -10.09 -4.53
CA TYR A 148 1.92 -11.05 -3.93
C TYR A 148 0.55 -10.91 -4.57
N ARG A 149 -0.10 -12.03 -4.87
CA ARG A 149 -1.43 -12.07 -5.48
C ARG A 149 -2.44 -12.74 -4.56
N ALA A 150 -3.68 -12.28 -4.60
CA ALA A 150 -4.78 -12.83 -3.79
C ALA A 150 -5.05 -14.33 -4.07
N ASP A 151 -4.84 -14.78 -5.30
CA ASP A 151 -5.02 -16.19 -5.71
C ASP A 151 -3.84 -17.10 -5.34
N ALA A 152 -2.68 -16.51 -4.94
CA ALA A 152 -1.49 -17.23 -4.51
C ALA A 152 -0.73 -16.47 -3.41
N PRO A 153 -1.35 -16.18 -2.24
CA PRO A 153 -0.85 -15.21 -1.27
C PRO A 153 0.48 -15.62 -0.60
N GLY A 154 0.80 -16.91 -0.57
CA GLY A 154 2.03 -17.45 0.01
C GLY A 154 3.19 -17.61 -0.98
N ALA A 155 2.99 -17.31 -2.28
CA ALA A 155 3.96 -17.56 -3.35
C ALA A 155 4.19 -16.27 -4.19
N PRO A 156 4.96 -15.29 -3.69
CA PRO A 156 5.22 -14.07 -4.44
C PRO A 156 6.06 -14.34 -5.69
N ARG A 157 5.76 -13.61 -6.76
CA ARG A 157 6.72 -13.43 -7.84
C ARG A 157 7.75 -12.40 -7.41
N VAL A 158 9.02 -12.70 -7.64
CA VAL A 158 10.13 -11.82 -7.28
C VAL A 158 10.74 -11.25 -8.56
N PHE A 159 10.82 -9.93 -8.63
CA PHE A 159 11.45 -9.20 -9.72
C PHE A 159 12.67 -8.45 -9.21
N ARG A 160 13.79 -8.62 -9.90
CA ARG A 160 15.10 -8.06 -9.54
C ARG A 160 15.52 -6.95 -10.49
N ARG A 161 16.63 -6.30 -10.19
CA ARG A 161 17.31 -5.37 -11.09
C ARG A 161 17.48 -6.01 -12.48
N GLY A 162 17.21 -5.24 -13.53
CA GLY A 162 17.19 -5.71 -14.93
C GLY A 162 15.89 -6.32 -15.40
N GLU A 163 14.93 -6.58 -14.50
CA GLU A 163 13.62 -7.16 -14.83
C GLU A 163 12.51 -6.08 -14.82
N ARG A 164 11.36 -6.44 -15.38
CA ARG A 164 10.14 -5.64 -15.30
C ARG A 164 9.16 -6.31 -14.35
N ALA A 165 8.78 -5.59 -13.30
CA ALA A 165 7.74 -6.04 -12.38
C ALA A 165 6.36 -5.71 -12.96
N ASP A 166 5.43 -6.68 -12.90
CA ASP A 166 4.03 -6.51 -13.27
C ASP A 166 3.10 -6.58 -12.06
N ALA A 167 1.89 -6.08 -12.23
CA ALA A 167 0.83 -6.13 -11.22
C ALA A 167 -0.40 -6.92 -11.73
N GLU A 168 -0.18 -7.96 -12.54
CA GLU A 168 -1.26 -8.84 -12.99
C GLU A 168 -1.86 -9.64 -11.84
N PRO A 169 -3.18 -9.80 -11.76
CA PRO A 169 -4.21 -9.33 -12.71
C PRO A 169 -4.79 -7.95 -12.35
N ALA A 170 -4.27 -7.23 -11.36
CA ALA A 170 -4.84 -5.97 -10.90
C ALA A 170 -4.77 -4.86 -11.96
N LEU A 171 -3.66 -4.79 -12.69
CA LEU A 171 -3.39 -3.79 -13.73
C LEU A 171 -2.99 -4.47 -15.04
N PRO A 172 -3.96 -4.88 -15.88
CA PRO A 172 -3.67 -5.61 -17.11
C PRO A 172 -2.73 -4.85 -18.05
N GLY A 173 -1.62 -5.49 -18.44
CA GLY A 173 -0.63 -4.93 -19.36
C GLY A 173 0.33 -3.91 -18.75
N TRP A 174 0.17 -3.53 -17.49
CA TRP A 174 1.09 -2.61 -16.82
C TRP A 174 2.33 -3.33 -16.29
N SER A 175 3.48 -2.70 -16.45
CA SER A 175 4.73 -3.14 -15.82
C SER A 175 5.70 -1.99 -15.64
N LEU A 176 6.58 -2.11 -14.64
CA LEU A 176 7.59 -1.12 -14.29
C LEU A 176 8.98 -1.76 -14.30
N PRO A 177 10.00 -1.16 -14.98
CA PRO A 177 11.38 -1.61 -14.81
C PRO A 177 11.81 -1.46 -13.35
N VAL A 178 12.34 -2.52 -12.73
CA VAL A 178 12.81 -2.46 -11.34
C VAL A 178 13.93 -1.43 -11.21
N ASP A 179 14.79 -1.29 -12.21
CA ASP A 179 15.88 -0.29 -12.22
C ASP A 179 15.39 1.14 -12.06
N SER A 180 14.19 1.46 -12.56
CA SER A 180 13.63 2.81 -12.44
C SER A 180 13.37 3.24 -10.99
N LEU A 181 13.33 2.31 -10.04
CA LEU A 181 13.17 2.61 -8.61
C LEU A 181 14.42 3.23 -7.99
N PHE A 182 15.58 3.10 -8.64
CA PHE A 182 16.90 3.47 -8.12
C PHE A 182 17.54 4.69 -8.83
N GLU A 183 16.94 5.18 -9.90
CA GLU A 183 17.47 6.33 -10.68
C GLU A 183 17.31 7.69 -9.97
#